data_bb98da3bff3b60451f58d0111923fbb9
#
_entry.id   bb98da3bff3b60451f58d0111923fbb9
#
_cell.length_a   1.000
_cell.length_b   1.000
_cell.length_c   1.000
_cell.angle_alpha   90.00
_cell.angle_beta   90.00
_cell.angle_gamma   90.00
#
_symmetry.space_group_name_H-M   'P 1'
#
loop_
_entity.id
_entity.type
_entity.pdbx_description
1 polymer ?
#
loop_
_entity_poly.entity_id
_entity_poly.type
_entity_poly.pdbx_seq_one_letter_code
_entity_poly.pdbx_strand_id
1 'polypeptide(L)'
;MMRSVTSISTKRLDEILENLADDANNIARLVPIIQEEMHRDEIEETGKERRKASLARHEISKWIREQRKEKMELAEERRRNEDNVRRSQVHEWLRKGLTLNESNFRHQARGISALKGAGAGTCGWLLKDDTFQEWIDEKSSTLWLTAPPGTGKSVLCASVVRHIKEARPLSGIAYQYYRFDEQCSSIQAFRNIAEQLFEQLHDQLQDIPDQLHAFIRKNNGDPENIKKFIEFIVSELPAYVLIDGLDEGTDWPDVYEVVQFFEELACTTSPAVRLWCSSQDRRWIRQSLEHFKMILVDEHRNSSDIEEYLKRSLPKIRSLDIDPGTKKLVLNDLQRQTRGNFLWASLMVEAISAAASLEDVQELIQKGLPKDYEVYYDRKLRNIKAEDRTLAR
;
A
#
# COMPACT_ATOMS: atom_id res chain seq x y z
N MET A 1 -15.92 -9.12 27.61
CA MET A 1 -14.86 -9.66 26.73
C MET A 1 -13.43 -9.24 27.09
N MET A 2 -13.19 -8.40 28.07
CA MET A 2 -11.83 -7.98 28.54
C MET A 2 -11.06 -8.97 29.42
N ARG A 3 -11.60 -10.15 29.73
CA ARG A 3 -10.97 -11.09 30.72
C ARG A 3 -10.07 -12.20 30.12
N SER A 4 -10.03 -12.41 28.81
CA SER A 4 -9.23 -13.53 28.23
C SER A 4 -7.83 -13.10 27.72
N VAL A 5 -7.63 -11.85 27.37
CA VAL A 5 -6.33 -11.35 26.86
C VAL A 5 -5.30 -11.20 27.98
N THR A 6 -5.76 -10.84 29.19
CA THR A 6 -4.89 -10.76 30.38
C THR A 6 -4.36 -12.12 30.85
N SER A 7 -5.05 -13.24 30.55
CA SER A 7 -4.71 -14.56 31.11
C SER A 7 -3.53 -15.26 30.38
N ILE A 8 -3.28 -14.96 29.13
CA ILE A 8 -2.18 -15.58 28.34
C ILE A 8 -0.89 -14.78 28.53
N SER A 9 -0.99 -13.46 28.58
CA SER A 9 0.13 -12.57 28.92
C SER A 9 0.60 -12.79 30.36
N THR A 10 -0.32 -13.02 31.30
CA THR A 10 0.02 -13.37 32.70
C THR A 10 0.69 -14.72 32.81
N LYS A 11 0.24 -15.79 32.14
CA LYS A 11 0.91 -17.08 32.14
C LYS A 11 2.35 -17.06 31.64
N ARG A 12 2.62 -16.26 30.62
CA ARG A 12 3.97 -16.08 30.06
C ARG A 12 4.86 -15.24 30.97
N LEU A 13 4.29 -14.23 31.62
CA LEU A 13 4.97 -13.43 32.66
C LEU A 13 5.28 -14.30 33.91
N ASP A 14 4.33 -15.16 34.29
CA ASP A 14 4.48 -16.08 35.39
C ASP A 14 5.58 -17.13 35.12
N GLU A 15 5.69 -17.64 33.90
CA GLU A 15 6.75 -18.57 33.47
C GLU A 15 8.14 -17.91 33.45
N ILE A 16 8.22 -16.64 33.04
CA ILE A 16 9.46 -15.83 33.10
C ILE A 16 9.81 -15.50 34.55
N LEU A 17 8.83 -15.17 35.38
CA LEU A 17 9.02 -14.88 36.79
C LEU A 17 9.41 -16.17 37.56
N GLU A 18 8.86 -17.33 37.22
CA GLU A 18 9.21 -18.63 37.79
C GLU A 18 10.64 -19.03 37.43
N ASN A 19 11.06 -18.87 36.17
CA ASN A 19 12.45 -19.06 35.73
C ASN A 19 13.44 -18.09 36.40
N LEU A 20 13.05 -16.81 36.58
CA LEU A 20 13.86 -15.84 37.33
C LEU A 20 13.92 -16.15 38.81
N ALA A 21 12.84 -16.70 39.41
CA ALA A 21 12.80 -17.14 40.80
C ALA A 21 13.69 -18.35 40.99
N ASP A 22 13.70 -19.31 40.06
CA ASP A 22 14.57 -20.48 40.08
C ASP A 22 16.06 -20.13 39.97
N ASP A 23 16.39 -19.17 39.05
CA ASP A 23 17.76 -18.63 38.93
C ASP A 23 18.17 -17.85 40.19
N ALA A 24 17.26 -17.08 40.79
CA ALA A 24 17.49 -16.40 42.08
C ALA A 24 17.67 -17.38 43.25
N ASN A 25 16.89 -18.46 43.27
CA ASN A 25 17.02 -19.52 44.28
C ASN A 25 18.32 -20.31 44.12
N ASN A 26 18.77 -20.58 42.90
CA ASN A 26 20.07 -21.18 42.63
C ASN A 26 21.22 -20.28 43.05
N ILE A 27 21.14 -18.97 42.85
CA ILE A 27 22.11 -17.97 43.34
C ILE A 27 22.06 -17.90 44.86
N ALA A 28 20.86 -17.90 45.47
CA ALA A 28 20.71 -17.87 46.93
C ALA A 28 21.26 -19.14 47.62
N ARG A 29 21.27 -20.31 46.92
CA ARG A 29 21.92 -21.54 47.41
C ARG A 29 23.45 -21.50 47.31
N LEU A 30 24.01 -20.88 46.29
CA LEU A 30 25.43 -20.83 46.05
C LEU A 30 26.11 -19.76 46.93
N VAL A 31 25.44 -18.66 47.24
CA VAL A 31 25.98 -17.57 48.07
C VAL A 31 26.38 -18.04 49.50
N PRO A 32 25.59 -18.84 50.25
CA PRO A 32 25.98 -19.34 51.55
C PRO A 32 27.18 -20.28 51.50
N ILE A 33 27.25 -21.15 50.46
CA ILE A 33 28.37 -22.10 50.30
C ILE A 33 29.68 -21.31 50.07
N ILE A 34 29.63 -20.30 49.20
CA ILE A 34 30.79 -19.42 48.94
C ILE A 34 31.15 -18.62 50.19
N GLN A 35 30.16 -18.16 50.98
CA GLN A 35 30.39 -17.47 52.23
C GLN A 35 31.00 -18.35 53.31
N GLU A 36 30.58 -19.60 53.38
CA GLU A 36 31.10 -20.56 54.36
C GLU A 36 32.54 -21.01 54.05
N GLU A 37 32.87 -21.20 52.76
CA GLU A 37 34.27 -21.41 52.35
C GLU A 37 35.12 -20.19 52.62
N MET A 38 34.61 -18.97 52.39
CA MET A 38 35.33 -17.73 52.67
C MET A 38 35.57 -17.47 54.15
N HIS A 39 34.67 -17.96 55.03
CA HIS A 39 34.83 -17.82 56.51
C HIS A 39 35.85 -18.77 57.09
N ARG A 40 36.09 -19.91 56.45
CA ARG A 40 37.14 -20.87 56.86
C ARG A 40 38.54 -20.40 56.52
N ASP A 41 38.68 -19.64 55.40
CA ASP A 41 39.99 -19.15 54.93
C ASP A 41 40.38 -17.77 55.51
N GLU A 42 39.46 -17.11 56.23
CA GLU A 42 39.70 -15.78 56.81
C GLU A 42 40.62 -15.84 58.06
N ILE A 43 41.02 -17.01 58.54
CA ILE A 43 41.86 -17.16 59.73
C ILE A 43 43.37 -17.24 59.42
N GLU A 44 43.75 -17.60 58.16
CA GLU A 44 45.16 -17.68 57.78
C GLU A 44 45.42 -17.21 56.33
N GLU A 45 45.94 -16.05 56.13
CA GLU A 45 46.69 -15.54 55.01
C GLU A 45 46.14 -14.28 54.32
N THR A 46 46.96 -13.34 54.47
CA THR A 46 47.16 -12.02 53.91
C THR A 46 46.85 -11.83 52.41
N GLY A 47 46.28 -10.73 52.07
CA GLY A 47 46.27 -10.02 50.75
C GLY A 47 46.18 -10.78 49.42
N LYS A 48 46.79 -11.94 49.33
CA LYS A 48 46.75 -12.79 48.10
C LYS A 48 45.42 -13.50 47.89
N GLU A 49 44.80 -13.97 48.97
CA GLU A 49 43.53 -14.70 48.89
C GLU A 49 42.34 -13.79 48.63
N ARG A 50 42.37 -12.55 49.21
CA ARG A 50 41.35 -11.58 48.89
C ARG A 50 41.32 -11.20 47.39
N ARG A 51 42.50 -11.19 46.74
CA ARG A 51 42.59 -10.96 45.27
C ARG A 51 42.04 -12.15 44.47
N LYS A 52 42.34 -13.39 44.90
CA LYS A 52 41.80 -14.61 44.26
C LYS A 52 40.29 -14.68 44.36
N ALA A 53 39.73 -14.44 45.54
CA ALA A 53 38.28 -14.38 45.77
C ALA A 53 37.59 -13.25 44.97
N SER A 54 38.23 -12.10 44.83
CA SER A 54 37.72 -11.01 43.98
C SER A 54 37.71 -11.36 42.50
N LEU A 55 38.75 -12.03 42.00
CA LEU A 55 38.82 -12.50 40.61
C LEU A 55 37.76 -13.57 40.34
N ALA A 56 37.61 -14.57 41.25
CA ALA A 56 36.57 -15.59 41.11
C ALA A 56 35.16 -15.01 41.13
N ARG A 57 34.86 -14.02 41.97
CA ARG A 57 33.57 -13.28 41.94
C ARG A 57 33.35 -12.55 40.61
N HIS A 58 34.39 -11.96 40.05
CA HIS A 58 34.33 -11.27 38.78
C HIS A 58 34.03 -12.24 37.62
N GLU A 59 34.70 -13.39 37.58
CA GLU A 59 34.50 -14.43 36.62
C GLU A 59 33.08 -15.05 36.70
N ILE A 60 32.60 -15.36 37.92
CA ILE A 60 31.24 -15.84 38.14
C ILE A 60 30.22 -14.79 37.65
N SER A 61 30.43 -13.51 37.97
CA SER A 61 29.53 -12.44 37.55
C SER A 61 29.55 -12.22 36.04
N LYS A 62 30.70 -12.47 35.41
CA LYS A 62 30.82 -12.45 33.94
C LYS A 62 30.08 -13.61 33.31
N TRP A 63 30.28 -14.84 33.81
CA TRP A 63 29.60 -16.03 33.34
C TRP A 63 28.06 -15.94 33.48
N ILE A 64 27.57 -15.45 34.64
CA ILE A 64 26.13 -15.22 34.85
C ILE A 64 25.58 -14.22 33.82
N ARG A 65 26.31 -13.14 33.49
CA ARG A 65 25.87 -12.18 32.49
C ARG A 65 25.84 -12.78 31.09
N GLU A 66 26.85 -13.59 30.74
CA GLU A 66 26.91 -14.30 29.46
C GLU A 66 25.76 -15.30 29.31
N GLN A 67 25.48 -16.08 30.34
CA GLN A 67 24.36 -17.05 30.33
C GLN A 67 22.99 -16.36 30.23
N ARG A 68 22.79 -15.23 30.92
CA ARG A 68 21.56 -14.43 30.76
C ARG A 68 21.40 -13.89 29.36
N LYS A 69 22.49 -13.39 28.78
CA LYS A 69 22.48 -12.86 27.42
C LYS A 69 22.12 -13.94 26.41
N GLU A 70 22.74 -15.11 26.51
CA GLU A 70 22.47 -16.28 25.66
C GLU A 70 21.01 -16.76 25.76
N LYS A 71 20.48 -16.84 26.99
CA LYS A 71 19.07 -17.19 27.19
C LYS A 71 18.12 -16.15 26.60
N MET A 72 18.41 -14.87 26.72
CA MET A 72 17.62 -13.79 26.12
C MET A 72 17.65 -13.87 24.58
N GLU A 73 18.82 -14.04 23.99
CA GLU A 73 18.99 -14.18 22.54
C GLU A 73 18.20 -15.40 22.01
N LEU A 74 18.29 -16.53 22.69
CA LEU A 74 17.53 -17.74 22.33
C LEU A 74 16.00 -17.54 22.45
N ALA A 75 15.55 -16.83 23.49
CA ALA A 75 14.13 -16.53 23.68
C ALA A 75 13.62 -15.57 22.58
N GLU A 76 14.40 -14.55 22.21
CA GLU A 76 14.09 -13.65 21.11
C GLU A 76 14.05 -14.38 19.76
N GLU A 77 14.98 -15.29 19.51
CA GLU A 77 15.01 -16.09 18.29
C GLU A 77 13.77 -17.01 18.18
N ARG A 78 13.39 -17.68 19.28
CA ARG A 78 12.16 -18.48 19.32
C ARG A 78 10.93 -17.62 19.05
N ARG A 79 10.83 -16.45 19.66
CA ARG A 79 9.73 -15.53 19.45
C ARG A 79 9.65 -15.08 18.00
N ARG A 80 10.77 -14.68 17.37
CA ARG A 80 10.82 -14.33 15.93
C ARG A 80 10.38 -15.49 15.05
N ASN A 81 10.80 -16.71 15.35
CA ASN A 81 10.41 -17.90 14.59
C ASN A 81 8.90 -18.19 14.72
N GLU A 82 8.34 -18.07 15.92
CA GLU A 82 6.90 -18.21 16.13
C GLU A 82 6.10 -17.16 15.37
N ASP A 83 6.54 -15.91 15.41
CA ASP A 83 5.90 -14.82 14.67
C ASP A 83 5.98 -15.02 13.14
N ASN A 84 7.11 -15.49 12.61
CA ASN A 84 7.24 -15.82 11.20
C ASN A 84 6.28 -16.96 10.78
N VAL A 85 6.13 -17.98 11.59
CA VAL A 85 5.18 -19.08 11.35
C VAL A 85 3.74 -18.53 11.36
N ARG A 86 3.42 -17.68 12.32
CA ARG A 86 2.10 -17.04 12.41
C ARG A 86 1.81 -16.17 11.20
N ARG A 87 2.77 -15.33 10.79
CA ARG A 87 2.67 -14.50 9.59
C ARG A 87 2.40 -15.36 8.36
N SER A 88 3.16 -16.42 8.17
CA SER A 88 2.97 -17.35 7.05
C SER A 88 1.57 -17.97 7.02
N GLN A 89 1.02 -18.34 8.18
CA GLN A 89 -0.34 -18.87 8.28
C GLN A 89 -1.42 -17.84 7.90
N VAL A 90 -1.26 -16.57 8.30
CA VAL A 90 -2.18 -15.50 7.89
C VAL A 90 -2.11 -15.31 6.37
N HIS A 91 -0.91 -15.25 5.79
CA HIS A 91 -0.73 -15.13 4.34
C HIS A 91 -1.34 -16.29 3.59
N GLU A 92 -1.11 -17.53 4.03
CA GLU A 92 -1.70 -18.71 3.41
C GLU A 92 -3.24 -18.65 3.44
N TRP A 93 -3.80 -18.24 4.57
CA TRP A 93 -5.25 -18.07 4.71
C TRP A 93 -5.81 -16.96 3.80
N LEU A 94 -5.17 -15.81 3.72
CA LEU A 94 -5.58 -14.70 2.85
C LEU A 94 -5.41 -15.06 1.37
N ARG A 95 -4.34 -15.75 1.00
CA ARG A 95 -4.02 -16.13 -0.39
C ARG A 95 -4.78 -17.34 -0.90
N LYS A 96 -5.51 -18.04 -0.05
CA LYS A 96 -6.26 -19.24 -0.47
C LYS A 96 -7.26 -18.91 -1.58
N GLY A 97 -6.95 -19.34 -2.81
CA GLY A 97 -7.76 -19.07 -4.00
C GLY A 97 -7.45 -17.74 -4.71
N LEU A 98 -6.34 -17.06 -4.37
CA LEU A 98 -5.93 -15.80 -4.99
C LEU A 98 -4.78 -15.98 -5.99
N THR A 99 -4.96 -15.39 -7.17
CA THR A 99 -3.90 -15.14 -8.15
C THR A 99 -3.65 -13.64 -8.36
N LEU A 100 -4.33 -12.75 -7.61
CA LEU A 100 -4.61 -11.37 -8.03
C LEU A 100 -3.75 -10.26 -7.41
N ASN A 101 -3.06 -10.49 -6.30
CA ASN A 101 -2.22 -9.41 -5.72
C ASN A 101 -1.10 -8.97 -6.67
N GLU A 102 -0.55 -9.88 -7.46
CA GLU A 102 0.45 -9.52 -8.47
C GLU A 102 -0.10 -8.53 -9.51
N SER A 103 -1.38 -8.63 -9.87
CA SER A 103 -2.02 -7.70 -10.80
C SER A 103 -2.08 -6.29 -10.20
N ASN A 104 -2.57 -6.12 -8.98
CA ASN A 104 -2.62 -4.84 -8.29
C ASN A 104 -1.24 -4.20 -8.18
N PHE A 105 -0.21 -4.96 -7.77
CA PHE A 105 1.16 -4.46 -7.70
C PHE A 105 1.71 -4.06 -9.07
N ARG A 106 1.42 -4.83 -10.13
CA ARG A 106 1.82 -4.49 -11.51
C ARG A 106 1.17 -3.19 -11.97
N HIS A 107 -0.13 -2.98 -11.69
CA HIS A 107 -0.84 -1.74 -12.05
C HIS A 107 -0.28 -0.55 -11.30
N GLN A 108 -0.06 -0.68 -10.00
CA GLN A 108 0.59 0.36 -9.20
C GLN A 108 2.00 0.69 -9.74
N ALA A 109 2.81 -0.31 -10.04
CA ALA A 109 4.15 -0.12 -10.60
C ALA A 109 4.14 0.57 -11.97
N ARG A 110 3.17 0.22 -12.84
CA ARG A 110 2.96 0.90 -14.13
C ARG A 110 2.58 2.37 -13.94
N GLY A 111 1.64 2.66 -13.02
CA GLY A 111 1.27 4.03 -12.67
C GLY A 111 2.46 4.85 -12.18
N ILE A 112 3.25 4.31 -11.27
CA ILE A 112 4.49 4.95 -10.79
C ILE A 112 5.52 5.10 -11.91
N SER A 113 5.65 4.13 -12.83
CA SER A 113 6.55 4.23 -13.98
C SER A 113 6.14 5.35 -14.92
N ALA A 114 4.84 5.56 -15.14
CA ALA A 114 4.32 6.66 -15.97
C ALA A 114 4.67 8.04 -15.39
N LEU A 115 4.88 8.15 -14.08
CA LEU A 115 5.30 9.39 -13.40
C LEU A 115 6.81 9.66 -13.50
N LYS A 116 7.57 8.84 -14.22
CA LYS A 116 9.01 9.02 -14.46
C LYS A 116 9.25 9.61 -15.85
N GLY A 117 10.45 10.10 -16.08
CA GLY A 117 10.85 10.60 -17.39
C GLY A 117 9.98 11.77 -17.87
N ALA A 118 9.25 11.59 -18.96
CA ALA A 118 8.37 12.62 -19.52
C ALA A 118 7.16 12.92 -18.64
N GLY A 119 6.66 11.94 -17.87
CA GLY A 119 5.57 12.14 -16.93
C GLY A 119 6.01 12.70 -15.56
N ALA A 120 7.29 12.97 -15.34
CA ALA A 120 7.75 13.52 -14.07
C ALA A 120 7.14 14.90 -13.79
N GLY A 121 6.60 15.10 -12.59
CA GLY A 121 5.95 16.37 -12.20
C GLY A 121 4.49 16.50 -12.59
N THR A 122 3.92 15.57 -13.38
CA THR A 122 2.48 15.51 -13.63
C THR A 122 1.74 15.06 -12.37
N CYS A 123 0.42 15.24 -12.32
CA CYS A 123 -0.45 14.99 -11.18
C CYS A 123 -0.28 15.95 -9.98
N GLY A 124 0.61 16.95 -10.08
CA GLY A 124 0.87 17.90 -9.00
C GLY A 124 -0.33 18.81 -8.67
N TRP A 125 -1.21 19.04 -9.61
CA TRP A 125 -2.44 19.81 -9.41
C TRP A 125 -3.39 19.12 -8.43
N LEU A 126 -3.49 17.78 -8.50
CA LEU A 126 -4.37 16.99 -7.62
C LEU A 126 -3.96 17.15 -6.15
N LEU A 127 -2.65 17.13 -5.88
CA LEU A 127 -2.12 17.30 -4.53
C LEU A 127 -2.35 18.70 -3.96
N LYS A 128 -2.73 19.67 -4.80
CA LYS A 128 -3.06 21.05 -4.40
C LYS A 128 -4.56 21.33 -4.45
N ASP A 129 -5.37 20.38 -4.89
CA ASP A 129 -6.82 20.53 -4.95
C ASP A 129 -7.42 20.55 -3.54
N ASP A 130 -8.25 21.55 -3.26
CA ASP A 130 -8.83 21.76 -1.92
C ASP A 130 -9.65 20.55 -1.45
N THR A 131 -10.39 19.90 -2.35
CA THR A 131 -11.19 18.71 -2.03
C THR A 131 -10.28 17.53 -1.67
N PHE A 132 -9.13 17.38 -2.36
CA PHE A 132 -8.14 16.39 -2.03
C PHE A 132 -7.49 16.67 -0.67
N GLN A 133 -7.16 17.94 -0.38
CA GLN A 133 -6.58 18.33 0.91
C GLN A 133 -7.57 18.12 2.04
N GLU A 134 -8.85 18.42 1.85
CA GLU A 134 -9.90 18.10 2.84
C GLU A 134 -9.98 16.61 3.14
N TRP A 135 -9.81 15.76 2.14
CA TRP A 135 -9.82 14.32 2.31
C TRP A 135 -8.56 13.81 3.02
N ILE A 136 -7.37 14.32 2.68
CA ILE A 136 -6.12 13.91 3.32
C ILE A 136 -6.01 14.42 4.76
N ASP A 137 -6.54 15.63 5.05
CA ASP A 137 -6.53 16.28 6.36
C ASP A 137 -7.70 15.87 7.27
N GLU A 138 -8.36 14.78 6.93
CA GLU A 138 -9.40 14.16 7.76
C GLU A 138 -10.73 14.95 7.91
N LYS A 139 -10.96 15.93 7.05
CA LYS A 139 -12.22 16.68 6.99
C LYS A 139 -13.32 15.96 6.21
N SER A 140 -12.94 15.00 5.36
CA SER A 140 -13.82 14.13 4.62
C SER A 140 -13.31 12.69 4.66
N SER A 141 -14.19 11.72 4.86
CA SER A 141 -13.83 10.30 4.91
C SER A 141 -13.81 9.63 3.53
N THR A 142 -14.53 10.21 2.54
CA THR A 142 -14.74 9.62 1.22
C THR A 142 -14.43 10.62 0.11
N LEU A 143 -13.81 10.14 -0.97
CA LEU A 143 -13.48 10.93 -2.16
C LEU A 143 -13.68 10.12 -3.43
N TRP A 144 -14.39 10.70 -4.40
CA TRP A 144 -14.59 10.12 -5.72
C TRP A 144 -13.95 10.99 -6.82
N LEU A 145 -12.94 10.44 -7.50
CA LEU A 145 -12.36 11.06 -8.68
C LEU A 145 -13.03 10.50 -9.93
N THR A 146 -13.63 11.37 -10.71
CA THR A 146 -14.28 10.98 -11.97
C THR A 146 -13.63 11.68 -13.16
N ALA A 147 -13.45 10.92 -14.25
CA ALA A 147 -12.81 11.40 -15.45
C ALA A 147 -13.15 10.55 -16.68
N PRO A 148 -13.13 11.09 -17.89
CA PRO A 148 -13.23 10.34 -19.13
C PRO A 148 -12.15 9.26 -19.28
N PRO A 149 -12.33 8.27 -20.18
CA PRO A 149 -11.29 7.29 -20.48
C PRO A 149 -10.05 7.97 -21.07
N GLY A 150 -8.87 7.42 -20.78
CA GLY A 150 -7.60 7.95 -21.30
C GLY A 150 -7.04 9.19 -20.58
N THR A 151 -7.73 9.74 -19.60
CA THR A 151 -7.28 10.93 -18.83
C THR A 151 -6.22 10.62 -17.77
N GLY A 152 -5.93 9.36 -17.49
CA GLY A 152 -4.87 8.97 -16.54
C GLY A 152 -5.33 8.71 -15.11
N LYS A 153 -6.62 8.35 -14.86
CA LYS A 153 -7.16 8.02 -13.52
C LYS A 153 -6.27 7.09 -12.70
N SER A 154 -5.83 5.98 -13.29
CA SER A 154 -4.98 5.01 -12.59
C SER A 154 -3.58 5.56 -12.27
N VAL A 155 -3.07 6.49 -13.08
CA VAL A 155 -1.80 7.20 -12.80
C VAL A 155 -1.99 8.19 -11.66
N LEU A 156 -3.11 8.90 -11.61
CA LEU A 156 -3.49 9.76 -10.50
C LEU A 156 -3.63 8.95 -9.20
N CYS A 157 -4.34 7.82 -9.25
CA CYS A 157 -4.45 6.89 -8.10
C CYS A 157 -3.06 6.43 -7.62
N ALA A 158 -2.19 6.00 -8.52
CA ALA A 158 -0.82 5.59 -8.18
C ALA A 158 0.01 6.74 -7.57
N SER A 159 -0.19 7.97 -8.05
CA SER A 159 0.43 9.18 -7.50
C SER A 159 -0.05 9.45 -6.06
N VAL A 160 -1.33 9.29 -5.80
CA VAL A 160 -1.93 9.43 -4.47
C VAL A 160 -1.37 8.39 -3.50
N VAL A 161 -1.32 7.11 -3.90
CA VAL A 161 -0.69 6.04 -3.08
C VAL A 161 0.74 6.41 -2.70
N ARG A 162 1.55 6.90 -3.67
CA ARG A 162 2.91 7.34 -3.41
C ARG A 162 2.95 8.50 -2.43
N HIS A 163 2.12 9.51 -2.66
CA HIS A 163 2.05 10.69 -1.79
C HIS A 163 1.69 10.32 -0.35
N ILE A 164 0.70 9.45 -0.14
CA ILE A 164 0.30 9.01 1.20
C ILE A 164 1.45 8.24 1.88
N LYS A 165 2.14 7.35 1.16
CA LYS A 165 3.31 6.62 1.70
C LYS A 165 4.41 7.56 2.21
N GLU A 166 4.62 8.67 1.50
CA GLU A 166 5.62 9.68 1.88
C GLU A 166 5.12 10.59 3.02
N ALA A 167 3.86 11.02 2.98
CA ALA A 167 3.28 11.99 3.91
C ALA A 167 2.74 11.36 5.20
N ARG A 168 2.32 10.11 5.18
CA ARG A 168 1.68 9.39 6.29
C ARG A 168 2.29 7.99 6.49
N PRO A 169 3.58 7.88 6.81
CA PRO A 169 4.31 6.60 6.85
C PRO A 169 3.79 5.62 7.92
N LEU A 170 3.03 6.09 8.90
CA LEU A 170 2.44 5.27 9.95
C LEU A 170 0.99 4.84 9.65
N SER A 171 0.44 5.18 8.48
CA SER A 171 -0.90 4.76 8.06
C SER A 171 -0.83 3.53 7.17
N GLY A 172 -1.81 2.64 7.30
CA GLY A 172 -2.03 1.56 6.36
C GLY A 172 -2.50 2.08 5.01
N ILE A 173 -2.02 1.49 3.92
CA ILE A 173 -2.43 1.86 2.58
C ILE A 173 -2.72 0.59 1.79
N ALA A 174 -3.96 0.45 1.33
CA ALA A 174 -4.34 -0.62 0.44
C ALA A 174 -4.96 -0.06 -0.84
N TYR A 175 -4.76 -0.76 -1.94
CA TYR A 175 -5.31 -0.38 -3.22
C TYR A 175 -5.81 -1.59 -3.99
N GLN A 176 -6.94 -1.41 -4.70
CA GLN A 176 -7.56 -2.37 -5.60
C GLN A 176 -7.76 -1.70 -6.96
N TYR A 177 -7.26 -2.33 -8.02
CA TYR A 177 -7.47 -1.91 -9.41
C TYR A 177 -8.44 -2.89 -10.06
N TYR A 178 -9.62 -2.41 -10.46
CA TYR A 178 -10.54 -3.17 -11.29
C TYR A 178 -10.19 -2.99 -12.76
N ARG A 179 -10.35 -4.05 -13.54
CA ARG A 179 -10.04 -4.10 -14.97
C ARG A 179 -11.03 -4.95 -15.72
N PHE A 180 -11.38 -4.54 -16.95
CA PHE A 180 -12.27 -5.30 -17.82
C PHE A 180 -11.77 -6.70 -18.19
N ASP A 181 -10.46 -6.90 -18.24
CA ASP A 181 -9.79 -8.13 -18.63
C ASP A 181 -9.48 -9.04 -17.42
N GLU A 182 -9.86 -8.62 -16.21
CA GLU A 182 -9.61 -9.36 -14.97
C GLU A 182 -10.91 -9.49 -14.17
N GLN A 183 -11.31 -10.72 -13.86
CA GLN A 183 -12.43 -10.96 -12.95
C GLN A 183 -11.93 -10.82 -11.51
N CYS A 184 -12.63 -10.02 -10.72
CA CYS A 184 -12.34 -9.83 -9.31
C CYS A 184 -13.66 -9.78 -8.54
N SER A 185 -13.96 -10.85 -7.80
CA SER A 185 -15.11 -10.89 -6.90
C SER A 185 -14.87 -10.03 -5.65
N SER A 186 -15.92 -9.68 -4.94
CA SER A 186 -15.85 -8.92 -3.68
C SER A 186 -14.93 -9.60 -2.66
N ILE A 187 -15.01 -10.92 -2.51
CA ILE A 187 -14.17 -11.69 -1.60
C ILE A 187 -12.68 -11.63 -1.98
N GLN A 188 -12.36 -11.61 -3.27
CA GLN A 188 -10.99 -11.46 -3.74
C GLN A 188 -10.46 -10.06 -3.45
N ALA A 189 -11.26 -9.03 -3.68
CA ALA A 189 -10.90 -7.65 -3.36
C ALA A 189 -10.68 -7.45 -1.86
N PHE A 190 -11.56 -7.98 -0.99
CA PHE A 190 -11.38 -7.95 0.46
C PHE A 190 -10.08 -8.63 0.89
N ARG A 191 -9.76 -9.80 0.36
CA ARG A 191 -8.51 -10.51 0.66
C ARG A 191 -7.29 -9.72 0.23
N ASN A 192 -7.31 -9.14 -0.98
CA ASN A 192 -6.22 -8.32 -1.51
C ASN A 192 -5.94 -7.10 -0.61
N ILE A 193 -7.00 -6.43 -0.17
CA ILE A 193 -6.90 -5.27 0.71
C ILE A 193 -6.44 -5.70 2.10
N ALA A 194 -7.02 -6.79 2.65
CA ALA A 194 -6.63 -7.34 3.95
C ALA A 194 -5.15 -7.73 4.01
N GLU A 195 -4.63 -8.37 2.95
CA GLU A 195 -3.21 -8.74 2.86
C GLU A 195 -2.30 -7.52 2.88
N GLN A 196 -2.62 -6.48 2.09
CA GLN A 196 -1.84 -5.24 2.05
C GLN A 196 -1.82 -4.52 3.40
N LEU A 197 -2.96 -4.44 4.08
CA LEU A 197 -3.07 -3.82 5.40
C LEU A 197 -2.37 -4.63 6.48
N PHE A 198 -2.49 -5.96 6.43
CA PHE A 198 -1.84 -6.86 7.38
C PHE A 198 -0.31 -6.76 7.32
N GLU A 199 0.28 -6.70 6.13
CA GLU A 199 1.72 -6.52 5.97
C GLU A 199 2.21 -5.26 6.66
N GLN A 200 1.48 -4.15 6.51
CA GLN A 200 1.87 -2.87 7.08
C GLN A 200 1.65 -2.81 8.59
N LEU A 201 0.58 -3.44 9.10
CA LEU A 201 0.35 -3.57 10.53
C LEU A 201 1.46 -4.40 11.18
N HIS A 202 1.85 -5.52 10.56
CA HIS A 202 2.93 -6.37 11.04
C HIS A 202 4.27 -5.63 11.12
N ASP A 203 4.58 -4.80 10.12
CA ASP A 203 5.83 -4.02 10.11
C ASP A 203 5.88 -2.95 11.23
N GLN A 204 4.72 -2.55 11.75
CA GLN A 204 4.61 -1.56 12.84
C GLN A 204 4.52 -2.20 14.23
N LEU A 205 3.99 -3.41 14.33
CA LEU A 205 3.86 -4.14 15.60
C LEU A 205 5.07 -5.04 15.83
N GLN A 206 5.51 -5.11 17.08
CA GLN A 206 6.58 -6.04 17.48
C GLN A 206 6.11 -7.50 17.48
N ASP A 207 4.81 -7.75 17.67
CA ASP A 207 4.18 -9.08 17.74
C ASP A 207 2.85 -9.08 17.00
N ILE A 208 2.52 -10.21 16.36
CA ILE A 208 1.18 -10.44 15.80
C ILE A 208 0.21 -10.71 16.95
N PRO A 209 -0.84 -9.89 17.12
CA PRO A 209 -1.83 -10.12 18.16
C PRO A 209 -2.47 -11.51 18.05
N ASP A 210 -2.59 -12.22 19.17
CA ASP A 210 -3.23 -13.55 19.22
C ASP A 210 -4.66 -13.54 18.67
N GLN A 211 -5.33 -12.38 18.69
CA GLN A 211 -6.65 -12.16 18.11
C GLN A 211 -6.68 -12.41 16.61
N LEU A 212 -5.63 -12.03 15.86
CA LEU A 212 -5.52 -12.30 14.43
C LEU A 212 -5.49 -13.80 14.13
N HIS A 213 -4.87 -14.60 15.00
CA HIS A 213 -4.90 -16.05 14.90
C HIS A 213 -6.29 -16.66 15.09
N ALA A 214 -7.14 -16.04 15.88
CA ALA A 214 -8.49 -16.52 16.10
C ALA A 214 -9.34 -16.49 14.82
N PHE A 215 -9.09 -15.52 13.92
CA PHE A 215 -9.78 -15.46 12.63
C PHE A 215 -9.42 -16.63 11.70
N ILE A 216 -8.15 -17.06 11.71
CA ILE A 216 -7.67 -18.18 10.88
C ILE A 216 -8.28 -19.51 11.36
N ARG A 217 -8.37 -19.72 12.69
CA ARG A 217 -8.85 -20.96 13.29
C ARG A 217 -10.36 -21.14 13.14
N LYS A 218 -11.12 -20.06 13.09
CA LYS A 218 -12.59 -20.12 13.15
C LYS A 218 -13.27 -20.43 11.84
N ASN A 219 -12.66 -20.16 10.67
CA ASN A 219 -13.35 -20.38 9.41
C ASN A 219 -12.47 -20.48 8.15
N ASN A 220 -12.86 -21.37 7.25
CA ASN A 220 -12.18 -21.68 5.99
C ASN A 220 -12.49 -20.66 4.85
N GLY A 221 -12.48 -19.35 5.13
CA GLY A 221 -12.59 -18.33 4.07
C GLY A 221 -13.98 -17.73 3.88
N ASP A 222 -14.81 -17.73 4.92
CA ASP A 222 -16.08 -16.99 4.96
C ASP A 222 -15.83 -15.49 4.75
N PRO A 223 -16.54 -14.83 3.79
CA PRO A 223 -16.42 -13.39 3.53
C PRO A 223 -16.57 -12.52 4.78
N GLU A 224 -17.52 -12.83 5.65
CA GLU A 224 -17.74 -12.11 6.89
C GLU A 224 -16.56 -12.17 7.85
N ASN A 225 -15.82 -13.27 7.84
CA ASN A 225 -14.63 -13.40 8.67
C ASN A 225 -13.46 -12.54 8.17
N ILE A 226 -13.37 -12.33 6.84
CA ILE A 226 -12.38 -11.45 6.23
C ILE A 226 -12.72 -9.99 6.50
N LYS A 227 -14.01 -9.61 6.43
CA LYS A 227 -14.48 -8.28 6.80
C LYS A 227 -14.11 -7.96 8.26
N LYS A 228 -14.41 -8.85 9.19
CA LYS A 228 -14.02 -8.70 10.61
C LYS A 228 -12.51 -8.62 10.83
N PHE A 229 -11.73 -9.35 10.03
CA PHE A 229 -10.27 -9.26 10.06
C PHE A 229 -9.79 -7.87 9.62
N ILE A 230 -10.39 -7.30 8.56
CA ILE A 230 -10.12 -5.92 8.12
C ILE A 230 -10.53 -4.92 9.21
N GLU A 231 -11.73 -5.04 9.78
CA GLU A 231 -12.21 -4.20 10.90
C GLU A 231 -11.22 -4.19 12.06
N PHE A 232 -10.70 -5.36 12.43
CA PHE A 232 -9.68 -5.44 13.46
C PHE A 232 -8.41 -4.68 13.08
N ILE A 233 -7.89 -4.86 11.86
CA ILE A 233 -6.67 -4.17 11.43
C ILE A 233 -6.86 -2.66 11.45
N VAL A 234 -7.96 -2.15 10.90
CA VAL A 234 -8.21 -0.70 10.84
C VAL A 234 -8.59 -0.10 12.20
N SER A 235 -8.93 -0.91 13.19
CA SER A 235 -9.06 -0.43 14.58
C SER A 235 -7.71 -0.17 15.25
N GLU A 236 -6.63 -0.79 14.77
CA GLU A 236 -5.28 -0.63 15.29
C GLU A 236 -4.46 0.39 14.48
N LEU A 237 -4.84 0.65 13.22
CA LEU A 237 -4.05 1.40 12.24
C LEU A 237 -4.95 2.32 11.42
N PRO A 238 -4.72 3.66 11.38
CA PRO A 238 -5.36 4.54 10.40
C PRO A 238 -5.09 4.04 8.99
N ALA A 239 -6.10 3.95 8.14
CA ALA A 239 -5.95 3.32 6.84
C ALA A 239 -6.52 4.17 5.69
N TYR A 240 -5.80 4.17 4.58
CA TYR A 240 -6.24 4.69 3.28
C TYR A 240 -6.52 3.52 2.34
N VAL A 241 -7.73 3.42 1.85
CA VAL A 241 -8.16 2.41 0.88
C VAL A 241 -8.49 3.09 -0.43
N LEU A 242 -7.79 2.70 -1.50
CA LEU A 242 -7.95 3.28 -2.82
C LEU A 242 -8.50 2.23 -3.79
N ILE A 243 -9.67 2.50 -4.38
CA ILE A 243 -10.33 1.61 -5.33
C ILE A 243 -10.40 2.31 -6.69
N ASP A 244 -9.60 1.83 -7.65
CA ASP A 244 -9.51 2.39 -9.00
C ASP A 244 -10.30 1.56 -10.00
N GLY A 245 -10.96 2.25 -10.93
CA GLY A 245 -11.64 1.63 -12.05
C GLY A 245 -12.98 0.98 -11.70
N LEU A 246 -13.82 1.60 -10.87
CA LEU A 246 -15.13 1.03 -10.51
C LEU A 246 -15.98 0.68 -11.73
N ASP A 247 -15.87 1.45 -12.81
CA ASP A 247 -16.57 1.22 -14.09
C ASP A 247 -15.96 0.07 -14.91
N GLU A 248 -14.78 -0.38 -14.55
CA GLU A 248 -14.06 -1.49 -15.19
C GLU A 248 -14.32 -2.84 -14.51
N GLY A 249 -14.92 -2.86 -13.33
CA GLY A 249 -15.29 -4.09 -12.65
C GLY A 249 -16.32 -4.90 -13.44
N THR A 250 -16.12 -6.21 -13.52
CA THR A 250 -16.95 -7.11 -14.33
C THR A 250 -18.33 -7.35 -13.75
N ASP A 251 -18.49 -7.21 -12.43
CA ASP A 251 -19.74 -7.35 -11.70
C ASP A 251 -19.94 -6.18 -10.75
N TRP A 252 -20.92 -5.32 -11.03
CA TRP A 252 -21.18 -4.14 -10.20
C TRP A 252 -21.62 -4.47 -8.76
N PRO A 253 -22.50 -5.43 -8.49
CA PRO A 253 -22.80 -5.86 -7.12
C PRO A 253 -21.55 -6.18 -6.29
N ASP A 254 -20.60 -6.93 -6.83
CA ASP A 254 -19.33 -7.26 -6.18
C ASP A 254 -18.49 -6.00 -5.88
N VAL A 255 -18.37 -5.12 -6.87
CA VAL A 255 -17.62 -3.84 -6.72
C VAL A 255 -18.28 -2.97 -5.67
N TYR A 256 -19.60 -2.84 -5.72
CA TYR A 256 -20.37 -1.99 -4.80
C TYR A 256 -20.34 -2.52 -3.37
N GLU A 257 -20.38 -3.84 -3.17
CA GLU A 257 -20.21 -4.44 -1.84
C GLU A 257 -18.89 -4.01 -1.18
N VAL A 258 -17.82 -3.98 -1.95
CA VAL A 258 -16.51 -3.54 -1.44
C VAL A 258 -16.52 -2.05 -1.10
N VAL A 259 -17.06 -1.22 -1.98
CA VAL A 259 -17.17 0.23 -1.75
C VAL A 259 -18.01 0.51 -0.50
N GLN A 260 -19.19 -0.09 -0.41
CA GLN A 260 -20.11 0.10 0.72
C GLN A 260 -19.48 -0.30 2.06
N PHE A 261 -18.79 -1.43 2.12
CA PHE A 261 -18.11 -1.87 3.33
C PHE A 261 -17.07 -0.85 3.82
N PHE A 262 -16.21 -0.36 2.92
CA PHE A 262 -15.19 0.63 3.31
C PHE A 262 -15.77 2.01 3.57
N GLU A 263 -16.88 2.37 2.97
CA GLU A 263 -17.63 3.57 3.28
C GLU A 263 -18.20 3.51 4.71
N GLU A 264 -18.83 2.40 5.10
CA GLU A 264 -19.32 2.17 6.45
C GLU A 264 -18.18 2.28 7.48
N LEU A 265 -17.03 1.68 7.19
CA LEU A 265 -15.85 1.82 8.03
C LEU A 265 -15.36 3.28 8.10
N ALA A 266 -15.34 3.98 6.97
CA ALA A 266 -14.92 5.38 6.92
C ALA A 266 -15.82 6.31 7.77
N CYS A 267 -17.07 5.94 7.98
CA CYS A 267 -18.02 6.69 8.81
C CYS A 267 -17.99 6.30 10.30
N THR A 268 -17.55 5.07 10.62
CA THR A 268 -17.76 4.48 11.96
C THR A 268 -16.48 4.21 12.76
N THR A 269 -15.32 4.15 12.11
CA THR A 269 -14.08 3.74 12.77
C THR A 269 -13.29 4.89 13.36
N SER A 270 -12.61 4.58 14.48
CA SER A 270 -11.54 5.39 15.05
C SER A 270 -10.39 4.43 15.46
N PRO A 271 -9.20 4.51 14.86
CA PRO A 271 -8.72 5.53 13.91
C PRO A 271 -9.42 5.47 12.55
N ALA A 272 -9.43 6.60 11.84
CA ALA A 272 -10.26 6.78 10.68
C ALA A 272 -9.78 5.99 9.44
N VAL A 273 -10.71 5.36 8.75
CA VAL A 273 -10.52 4.87 7.37
C VAL A 273 -10.79 6.01 6.40
N ARG A 274 -9.97 6.14 5.35
CA ARG A 274 -10.16 7.07 4.24
C ARG A 274 -10.36 6.30 2.96
N LEU A 275 -11.49 6.51 2.31
CA LEU A 275 -11.85 5.81 1.07
C LEU A 275 -11.70 6.74 -0.13
N TRP A 276 -10.90 6.30 -1.10
CA TRP A 276 -10.78 6.88 -2.43
C TRP A 276 -11.39 5.95 -3.45
N CYS A 277 -12.24 6.49 -4.32
CA CYS A 277 -12.77 5.80 -5.48
C CYS A 277 -12.41 6.55 -6.76
N SER A 278 -12.13 5.83 -7.86
CA SER A 278 -12.00 6.43 -9.18
C SER A 278 -12.76 5.65 -10.25
N SER A 279 -13.40 6.38 -11.17
CA SER A 279 -14.19 5.80 -12.24
C SER A 279 -14.45 6.79 -13.38
N GLN A 280 -15.04 6.31 -14.47
CA GLN A 280 -15.78 7.17 -15.36
C GLN A 280 -17.10 7.62 -14.69
N ASP A 281 -17.64 8.75 -15.18
CA ASP A 281 -18.93 9.26 -14.73
C ASP A 281 -20.07 8.41 -15.34
N ARG A 282 -20.46 7.38 -14.60
CA ARG A 282 -21.59 6.51 -14.97
C ARG A 282 -22.79 6.82 -14.08
N ARG A 283 -23.97 6.83 -14.64
CA ARG A 283 -25.20 7.17 -13.90
C ARG A 283 -25.37 6.33 -12.63
N TRP A 284 -25.13 5.00 -12.74
CA TRP A 284 -25.27 4.10 -11.59
C TRP A 284 -24.21 4.34 -10.51
N ILE A 285 -22.96 4.64 -10.90
CA ILE A 285 -21.87 4.99 -9.96
C ILE A 285 -22.19 6.32 -9.28
N ARG A 286 -22.59 7.33 -10.07
CA ARG A 286 -22.98 8.64 -9.54
C ARG A 286 -24.09 8.54 -8.51
N GLN A 287 -25.11 7.70 -8.76
CA GLN A 287 -26.20 7.48 -7.81
C GLN A 287 -25.74 6.81 -6.52
N SER A 288 -24.79 5.86 -6.62
CA SER A 288 -24.25 5.15 -5.47
C SER A 288 -23.28 5.99 -4.64
N LEU A 289 -22.58 6.94 -5.28
CA LEU A 289 -21.55 7.80 -4.65
C LEU A 289 -21.98 9.26 -4.53
N GLU A 290 -23.28 9.58 -4.57
CA GLU A 290 -23.78 10.96 -4.60
C GLU A 290 -23.35 11.80 -3.38
N HIS A 291 -23.09 11.15 -2.25
CA HIS A 291 -22.64 11.78 -1.00
C HIS A 291 -21.12 11.87 -0.84
N PHE A 292 -20.34 11.26 -1.76
CA PHE A 292 -18.89 11.41 -1.77
C PHE A 292 -18.48 12.81 -2.21
N LYS A 293 -17.42 13.34 -1.61
CA LYS A 293 -16.74 14.51 -2.19
C LYS A 293 -16.21 14.13 -3.56
N MET A 294 -16.42 14.99 -4.56
CA MET A 294 -16.10 14.65 -5.96
C MET A 294 -15.04 15.58 -6.54
N ILE A 295 -14.07 14.99 -7.23
CA ILE A 295 -13.12 15.69 -8.12
C ILE A 295 -13.42 15.26 -9.55
N LEU A 296 -13.85 16.21 -10.39
CA LEU A 296 -14.00 16.01 -11.83
C LEU A 296 -12.70 16.39 -12.53
N VAL A 297 -12.10 15.44 -13.26
CA VAL A 297 -10.94 15.69 -14.13
C VAL A 297 -11.43 15.99 -15.53
N ASP A 298 -11.50 17.26 -15.86
CA ASP A 298 -11.83 17.75 -17.18
C ASP A 298 -10.56 18.01 -18.03
N GLU A 299 -10.77 18.49 -19.26
CA GLU A 299 -9.66 18.81 -20.16
C GLU A 299 -8.76 19.95 -19.64
N HIS A 300 -9.33 20.89 -18.88
CA HIS A 300 -8.59 22.04 -18.36
C HIS A 300 -7.62 21.62 -17.25
N ARG A 301 -8.04 20.74 -16.36
CA ARG A 301 -7.20 20.23 -15.26
C ARG A 301 -5.99 19.44 -15.75
N ASN A 302 -6.15 18.65 -16.81
CA ASN A 302 -5.07 17.88 -17.41
C ASN A 302 -4.21 18.66 -18.40
N SER A 303 -4.65 19.82 -18.86
CA SER A 303 -4.00 20.57 -19.95
C SER A 303 -2.53 20.90 -19.64
N SER A 304 -2.24 21.39 -18.43
CA SER A 304 -0.88 21.73 -18.01
C SER A 304 0.03 20.52 -17.91
N ASP A 305 -0.51 19.39 -17.40
CA ASP A 305 0.23 18.15 -17.25
C ASP A 305 0.56 17.52 -18.62
N ILE A 306 -0.39 17.57 -19.56
CA ILE A 306 -0.19 17.12 -20.94
C ILE A 306 0.83 18.00 -21.65
N GLU A 307 0.76 19.30 -21.47
CA GLU A 307 1.75 20.24 -22.03
C GLU A 307 3.16 19.91 -21.54
N GLU A 308 3.32 19.69 -20.25
CA GLU A 308 4.60 19.32 -19.64
C GLU A 308 5.11 17.96 -20.15
N TYR A 309 4.22 16.98 -20.27
CA TYR A 309 4.52 15.68 -20.85
C TYR A 309 5.00 15.81 -22.30
N LEU A 310 4.30 16.58 -23.15
CA LEU A 310 4.67 16.81 -24.54
C LEU A 310 6.00 17.57 -24.65
N LYS A 311 6.22 18.62 -23.84
CA LYS A 311 7.48 19.36 -23.79
C LYS A 311 8.68 18.49 -23.51
N ARG A 312 8.52 17.46 -22.68
CA ARG A 312 9.59 16.52 -22.31
C ARG A 312 9.76 15.36 -23.28
N SER A 313 8.70 15.00 -24.00
CA SER A 313 8.70 13.88 -24.95
C SER A 313 9.23 14.32 -26.32
N LEU A 314 8.74 15.42 -26.86
CA LEU A 314 9.06 15.89 -28.22
C LEU A 314 10.56 16.16 -28.46
N PRO A 315 11.35 16.76 -27.55
CA PRO A 315 12.78 17.02 -27.79
C PRO A 315 13.64 15.75 -27.98
N LYS A 316 13.12 14.58 -27.56
CA LYS A 316 13.81 13.30 -27.69
C LYS A 316 13.62 12.65 -29.05
N ILE A 317 12.75 13.22 -29.88
CA ILE A 317 12.38 12.68 -31.20
C ILE A 317 13.31 13.24 -32.25
N ARG A 318 14.07 12.37 -32.93
CA ARG A 318 15.08 12.75 -33.94
C ARG A 318 14.47 13.50 -35.13
N SER A 319 13.28 13.10 -35.59
CA SER A 319 12.57 13.77 -36.70
C SER A 319 12.12 15.18 -36.38
N LEU A 320 12.21 15.63 -35.12
CA LEU A 320 11.90 16.97 -34.63
C LEU A 320 13.16 17.78 -34.28
N ASP A 321 14.33 17.42 -34.80
CA ASP A 321 15.51 18.29 -34.70
C ASP A 321 15.40 19.48 -35.69
N ILE A 322 14.42 20.34 -35.42
CA ILE A 322 13.97 21.47 -36.19
C ILE A 322 14.08 22.75 -35.37
N ASP A 323 13.87 23.89 -36.04
CA ASP A 323 13.90 25.21 -35.41
C ASP A 323 12.87 25.32 -34.25
N PRO A 324 13.16 26.17 -33.25
CA PRO A 324 12.31 26.35 -32.08
C PRO A 324 10.88 26.83 -32.39
N GLY A 325 10.70 27.57 -33.48
CA GLY A 325 9.40 28.08 -33.91
C GLY A 325 8.47 26.95 -34.35
N THR A 326 8.97 26.08 -35.20
CA THR A 326 8.22 24.88 -35.67
C THR A 326 7.93 23.93 -34.54
N LYS A 327 8.88 23.69 -33.59
CA LYS A 327 8.61 22.91 -32.39
C LYS A 327 7.44 23.45 -31.57
N LYS A 328 7.38 24.75 -31.41
CA LYS A 328 6.29 25.44 -30.69
C LYS A 328 4.94 25.27 -31.38
N LEU A 329 4.90 25.34 -32.72
CA LEU A 329 3.67 25.11 -33.49
C LEU A 329 3.18 23.66 -33.30
N VAL A 330 4.07 22.69 -33.49
CA VAL A 330 3.75 21.26 -33.26
C VAL A 330 3.21 21.01 -31.85
N LEU A 331 3.85 21.57 -30.82
CA LEU A 331 3.41 21.45 -29.43
C LEU A 331 2.00 22.02 -29.23
N ASN A 332 1.73 23.21 -29.74
CA ASN A 332 0.43 23.88 -29.61
C ASN A 332 -0.69 23.11 -30.32
N ASP A 333 -0.40 22.57 -31.51
CA ASP A 333 -1.37 21.78 -32.25
C ASP A 333 -1.70 20.45 -31.56
N LEU A 334 -0.68 19.77 -31.09
CA LEU A 334 -0.88 18.54 -30.29
C LEU A 334 -1.68 18.83 -29.01
N GLN A 335 -1.31 19.87 -28.26
CA GLN A 335 -1.99 20.23 -27.02
C GLN A 335 -3.49 20.48 -27.24
N ARG A 336 -3.86 21.18 -28.32
CA ARG A 336 -5.27 21.42 -28.66
C ARG A 336 -6.02 20.12 -29.00
N GLN A 337 -5.37 19.19 -29.71
CA GLN A 337 -6.00 17.95 -30.15
C GLN A 337 -6.16 16.94 -29.02
N THR A 338 -5.36 16.98 -27.97
CA THR A 338 -5.43 16.04 -26.85
C THR A 338 -6.75 16.12 -26.08
N ARG A 339 -7.36 17.30 -25.99
CA ARG A 339 -8.58 17.54 -25.19
C ARG A 339 -8.54 16.91 -23.79
N GLY A 340 -7.40 17.04 -23.10
CA GLY A 340 -7.21 16.44 -21.77
C GLY A 340 -6.94 14.94 -21.75
N ASN A 341 -6.74 14.29 -22.92
CA ASN A 341 -6.57 12.84 -23.01
C ASN A 341 -5.08 12.46 -23.12
N PHE A 342 -4.53 11.90 -22.03
CA PHE A 342 -3.14 11.43 -21.98
C PHE A 342 -2.85 10.23 -22.88
N LEU A 343 -3.83 9.31 -23.03
CA LEU A 343 -3.66 8.15 -23.90
C LEU A 343 -3.46 8.61 -25.34
N TRP A 344 -4.29 9.55 -25.81
CA TRP A 344 -4.14 10.13 -27.15
C TRP A 344 -2.76 10.83 -27.29
N ALA A 345 -2.37 11.65 -26.31
CA ALA A 345 -1.08 12.32 -26.31
C ALA A 345 0.10 11.33 -26.41
N SER A 346 0.05 10.24 -25.65
CA SER A 346 1.12 9.22 -25.65
C SER A 346 1.20 8.48 -26.96
N LEU A 347 0.07 8.13 -27.58
CA LEU A 347 0.02 7.47 -28.88
C LEU A 347 0.51 8.37 -30.01
N MET A 348 0.17 9.67 -29.96
CA MET A 348 0.71 10.66 -30.94
C MET A 348 2.22 10.84 -30.79
N VAL A 349 2.76 10.90 -29.58
CA VAL A 349 4.21 10.94 -29.34
C VAL A 349 4.89 9.68 -29.90
N GLU A 350 4.28 8.51 -29.73
CA GLU A 350 4.79 7.25 -30.28
C GLU A 350 4.76 7.25 -31.81
N ALA A 351 3.64 7.66 -32.43
CA ALA A 351 3.51 7.79 -33.88
C ALA A 351 4.51 8.77 -34.49
N ILE A 352 4.66 9.95 -33.86
CA ILE A 352 5.66 10.96 -34.28
C ILE A 352 7.09 10.43 -34.11
N SER A 353 7.36 9.64 -33.07
CA SER A 353 8.68 9.05 -32.87
C SER A 353 9.06 8.05 -33.95
N ALA A 354 8.09 7.44 -34.61
CA ALA A 354 8.27 6.52 -35.73
C ALA A 354 8.32 7.24 -37.09
N ALA A 355 8.00 8.52 -37.16
CA ALA A 355 8.02 9.32 -38.40
C ALA A 355 9.44 9.51 -38.93
N ALA A 356 9.61 9.39 -40.24
CA ALA A 356 10.92 9.50 -40.88
C ALA A 356 11.30 10.94 -41.20
N SER A 357 10.33 11.83 -41.43
CA SER A 357 10.53 13.24 -41.86
C SER A 357 9.63 14.20 -41.09
N LEU A 358 9.91 15.52 -41.25
CA LEU A 358 9.06 16.58 -40.72
C LEU A 358 7.71 16.62 -41.44
N GLU A 359 7.71 16.33 -42.74
CA GLU A 359 6.50 16.26 -43.56
C GLU A 359 5.56 15.17 -43.02
N ASP A 360 6.09 13.98 -42.65
CA ASP A 360 5.32 12.90 -42.03
C ASP A 360 4.72 13.37 -40.70
N VAL A 361 5.46 14.10 -39.89
CA VAL A 361 5.00 14.64 -38.60
C VAL A 361 3.85 15.65 -38.85
N GLN A 362 3.98 16.54 -39.81
CA GLN A 362 2.93 17.51 -40.14
C GLN A 362 1.66 16.78 -40.65
N GLU A 363 1.84 15.74 -41.47
CA GLU A 363 0.73 14.93 -41.97
C GLU A 363 0.01 14.19 -40.81
N LEU A 364 0.77 13.62 -39.85
CA LEU A 364 0.21 12.99 -38.64
C LEU A 364 -0.61 13.98 -37.79
N ILE A 365 -0.10 15.22 -37.62
CA ILE A 365 -0.82 16.23 -36.87
C ILE A 365 -2.10 16.65 -37.58
N GLN A 366 -2.07 16.76 -38.91
CA GLN A 366 -3.25 17.15 -39.71
C GLN A 366 -4.31 16.05 -39.80
N LYS A 367 -3.89 14.80 -39.99
CA LYS A 367 -4.77 13.65 -40.17
C LYS A 367 -5.21 12.98 -38.86
N GLY A 368 -4.51 13.26 -37.76
CA GLY A 368 -4.70 12.57 -36.48
C GLY A 368 -3.93 11.26 -36.39
N LEU A 369 -4.32 10.39 -35.45
CA LEU A 369 -3.67 9.08 -35.24
C LEU A 369 -3.81 8.20 -36.48
N PRO A 370 -2.70 7.50 -36.90
CA PRO A 370 -2.78 6.49 -37.96
C PRO A 370 -3.80 5.39 -37.63
N LYS A 371 -4.38 4.78 -38.70
CA LYS A 371 -5.43 3.75 -38.55
C LYS A 371 -5.05 2.61 -37.61
N ASP A 372 -3.79 2.21 -37.59
CA ASP A 372 -3.30 1.15 -36.69
C ASP A 372 -3.37 1.59 -35.23
N TYR A 373 -3.05 2.83 -34.93
CA TYR A 373 -3.19 3.42 -33.59
C TYR A 373 -4.65 3.73 -33.26
N GLU A 374 -5.47 4.11 -34.22
CA GLU A 374 -6.92 4.21 -34.05
C GLU A 374 -7.54 2.87 -33.70
N VAL A 375 -7.12 1.78 -34.34
CA VAL A 375 -7.54 0.42 -34.01
C VAL A 375 -7.10 0.03 -32.60
N TYR A 376 -5.89 0.41 -32.21
CA TYR A 376 -5.41 0.17 -30.81
C TYR A 376 -6.20 1.01 -29.81
N TYR A 377 -6.44 2.28 -30.11
CA TYR A 377 -7.26 3.18 -29.30
C TYR A 377 -8.70 2.68 -29.21
N ASP A 378 -9.31 2.33 -30.34
CA ASP A 378 -10.63 1.74 -30.41
C ASP A 378 -10.70 0.39 -29.67
N ARG A 379 -9.66 -0.44 -29.71
CA ARG A 379 -9.60 -1.68 -28.94
C ARG A 379 -9.58 -1.37 -27.43
N LYS A 380 -8.85 -0.38 -27.01
CA LYS A 380 -8.86 0.10 -25.62
C LYS A 380 -10.24 0.67 -25.24
N LEU A 381 -10.90 1.39 -26.14
CA LEU A 381 -12.25 1.91 -25.94
C LEU A 381 -13.35 0.83 -26.11
N ARG A 382 -13.14 -0.21 -26.92
CA ARG A 382 -14.12 -1.31 -27.11
C ARG A 382 -14.32 -2.18 -25.89
N ASN A 383 -13.37 -2.20 -24.99
CA ASN A 383 -13.54 -2.81 -23.68
C ASN A 383 -14.51 -2.04 -22.80
N ILE A 384 -14.94 -0.84 -23.22
CA ILE A 384 -16.04 -0.08 -22.64
C ILE A 384 -17.36 -0.65 -23.17
N LYS A 385 -18.34 -0.94 -22.32
CA LYS A 385 -19.67 -1.48 -22.71
C LYS A 385 -20.29 -0.65 -23.84
N ALA A 386 -21.00 -1.31 -24.76
CA ALA A 386 -21.50 -0.69 -26.00
C ALA A 386 -22.37 0.57 -25.79
N GLU A 387 -23.07 0.65 -24.66
CA GLU A 387 -23.95 1.77 -24.26
C GLU A 387 -23.19 3.07 -24.01
N ASP A 388 -21.89 2.97 -23.77
CA ASP A 388 -21.01 4.08 -23.34
C ASP A 388 -20.09 4.59 -24.45
N ARG A 389 -20.10 3.95 -25.63
CA ARG A 389 -19.22 4.31 -26.76
C ARG A 389 -19.50 5.69 -27.35
N THR A 390 -20.72 6.19 -27.20
CA THR A 390 -21.13 7.49 -27.71
C THR A 390 -20.55 8.67 -26.92
N LEU A 391 -20.19 8.45 -25.66
CA LEU A 391 -19.59 9.48 -24.79
C LEU A 391 -18.05 9.52 -24.85
N ALA A 392 -17.43 8.48 -25.42
CA ALA A 392 -15.98 8.35 -25.53
C ALA A 392 -15.40 8.78 -26.89
N ARG A 393 -16.29 9.08 -27.88
CA ARG A 393 -15.98 9.69 -29.17
C ARG A 393 -16.27 11.17 -29.15
#